data_b57458acfcc3b08753c1a2b7b470a129
#
_entry.id   b57458acfcc3b08753c1a2b7b470a129
#
_cell.length_a   1.000
_cell.length_b   1.000
_cell.length_c   1.000
_cell.angle_alpha   90.00
_cell.angle_beta   90.00
_cell.angle_gamma   90.00
#
_symmetry.space_group_name_H-M   'P 1'
#
loop_
_entity.id
_entity.type
_entity.pdbx_description
1 polymer ?
#
loop_
_entity_poly.entity_id
_entity_poly.type
_entity_poly.pdbx_seq_one_letter_code
_entity_poly.pdbx_strand_id
1 'polypeptide(L)'
;MPEVVGVGALGPTGPAPWSNYGPWLDASAPGTDIVSCFFANFDGAQPPINGMDPDEFEQWATWSGTSFAGPVVVAALANEMNVHRRCAGAAVQAIVHAPHLARLPNLGTIVNY
;
A
#
# COMPACT_ATOMS: atom_id res chain seq x y z
N MET A 1 0.62 3.42 19.49
CA MET A 1 -0.82 3.24 19.75
C MET A 1 -1.20 1.86 19.22
N PRO A 2 -1.75 0.97 20.03
CA PRO A 2 -2.01 -0.43 19.61
C PRO A 2 -3.12 -0.58 18.58
N GLU A 3 -3.81 0.48 18.25
CA GLU A 3 -4.95 0.52 17.32
C GLU A 3 -4.61 1.09 15.94
N VAL A 4 -3.34 1.44 15.72
CA VAL A 4 -2.86 1.99 14.45
C VAL A 4 -1.75 1.11 13.92
N VAL A 5 -1.85 0.72 12.64
CA VAL A 5 -0.81 0.00 11.90
C VAL A 5 -0.13 1.00 10.96
N GLY A 6 1.14 1.30 11.24
CA GLY A 6 1.97 2.13 10.35
C GLY A 6 2.42 1.32 9.13
N VAL A 7 2.18 1.84 7.92
CA VAL A 7 2.49 1.13 6.66
C VAL A 7 3.50 1.89 5.83
N GLY A 8 4.59 1.20 5.46
CA GLY A 8 5.58 1.64 4.48
C GLY A 8 5.29 1.11 3.07
N ALA A 9 5.94 1.69 2.07
CA ALA A 9 5.79 1.27 0.68
C ALA A 9 7.00 0.48 0.18
N LEU A 10 6.72 -0.60 -0.54
CA LEU A 10 7.68 -1.38 -1.30
C LEU A 10 7.58 -1.07 -2.79
N GLY A 11 8.74 -1.05 -3.44
CA GLY A 11 8.89 -1.09 -4.88
C GLY A 11 9.23 -2.50 -5.37
N PRO A 12 9.52 -2.66 -6.67
CA PRO A 12 9.78 -3.96 -7.29
C PRO A 12 11.01 -4.70 -6.72
N THR A 13 12.01 -3.97 -6.24
CA THR A 13 13.29 -4.53 -5.79
C THR A 13 13.58 -4.33 -4.30
N GLY A 14 12.62 -3.81 -3.54
CA GLY A 14 12.77 -3.53 -2.12
C GLY A 14 12.03 -2.29 -1.66
N PRO A 15 12.48 -1.63 -0.59
CA PRO A 15 11.86 -0.39 -0.11
C PRO A 15 11.74 0.67 -1.19
N ALA A 16 10.59 1.32 -1.31
CA ALA A 16 10.46 2.48 -2.19
C ALA A 16 11.34 3.62 -1.67
N PRO A 17 12.15 4.29 -2.51
CA PRO A 17 13.15 5.25 -2.04
C PRO A 17 12.53 6.51 -1.37
N TRP A 18 11.27 6.76 -1.64
CA TRP A 18 10.48 7.85 -1.05
C TRP A 18 9.61 7.41 0.13
N SER A 19 9.61 6.11 0.49
CA SER A 19 8.85 5.62 1.64
C SER A 19 9.42 6.15 2.95
N ASN A 20 8.54 6.53 3.86
CA ASN A 20 8.94 6.69 5.25
C ASN A 20 9.46 5.36 5.79
N TYR A 21 10.40 5.43 6.73
CA TYR A 21 10.95 4.27 7.41
C TYR A 21 11.25 4.62 8.87
N GLY A 22 11.21 3.62 9.72
CA GLY A 22 11.51 3.77 11.13
C GLY A 22 10.93 2.63 11.98
N PRO A 23 11.33 2.56 13.26
CA PRO A 23 10.88 1.48 14.15
C PRO A 23 9.39 1.53 14.48
N TRP A 24 8.70 2.59 14.09
CA TRP A 24 7.25 2.79 14.25
C TRP A 24 6.42 2.19 13.11
N LEU A 25 7.05 1.71 12.04
CA LEU A 25 6.35 1.02 10.97
C LEU A 25 6.12 -0.46 11.36
N ASP A 26 4.89 -0.88 11.28
CA ASP A 26 4.45 -2.23 11.63
C ASP A 26 4.47 -3.17 10.43
N ALA A 27 4.13 -2.64 9.26
CA ALA A 27 4.01 -3.38 8.01
C ALA A 27 4.53 -2.58 6.81
N SER A 28 4.82 -3.29 5.74
CA SER A 28 5.09 -2.72 4.41
C SER A 28 4.43 -3.55 3.32
N ALA A 29 3.98 -2.89 2.26
CA ALA A 29 3.31 -3.53 1.14
C ALA A 29 3.65 -2.82 -0.18
N PRO A 30 3.39 -3.44 -1.36
CA PRO A 30 3.56 -2.79 -2.65
C PRO A 30 2.82 -1.45 -2.70
N GLY A 31 3.54 -0.41 -3.13
CA GLY A 31 3.00 0.95 -3.20
C GLY A 31 3.54 1.74 -4.40
N THR A 32 4.24 1.06 -5.33
CA THR A 32 4.83 1.67 -6.53
C THR A 32 4.11 1.16 -7.77
N ASP A 33 3.79 2.07 -8.68
CA ASP A 33 3.13 1.79 -9.96
C ASP A 33 1.82 1.00 -9.83
N ILE A 34 1.03 1.38 -8.83
CA ILE A 34 -0.27 0.76 -8.57
C ILE A 34 -1.30 1.29 -9.55
N VAL A 35 -1.88 0.38 -10.33
CA VAL A 35 -3.00 0.69 -11.22
C VAL A 35 -4.31 0.62 -10.43
N SER A 36 -5.09 1.69 -10.50
CA SER A 36 -6.40 1.75 -9.83
C SER A 36 -7.41 2.52 -10.67
N CYS A 37 -8.69 2.40 -10.31
CA CYS A 37 -9.75 3.17 -10.95
C CYS A 37 -9.56 4.66 -10.68
N PHE A 38 -9.89 5.46 -11.70
CA PHE A 38 -9.83 6.92 -11.65
C PHE A 38 -11.04 7.51 -12.37
N PHE A 39 -11.10 8.82 -12.51
CA PHE A 39 -12.22 9.46 -13.20
C PHE A 39 -12.27 9.10 -14.69
N ALA A 40 -13.48 8.99 -15.23
CA ALA A 40 -13.67 8.65 -16.65
C ALA A 40 -13.23 9.77 -17.60
N ASN A 41 -13.41 11.02 -17.17
CA ASN A 41 -13.09 12.22 -17.95
C ASN A 41 -12.39 13.19 -16.99
N PHE A 42 -11.15 12.90 -16.63
CA PHE A 42 -10.33 13.81 -15.86
C PHE A 42 -9.33 14.46 -16.82
N ASP A 43 -9.34 15.76 -16.79
CA ASP A 43 -8.39 16.63 -17.48
C ASP A 43 -7.81 17.55 -16.42
N GLY A 44 -6.54 17.41 -16.15
CA GLY A 44 -5.83 18.17 -15.14
C GLY A 44 -5.45 19.57 -15.63
N ALA A 45 -4.60 20.23 -14.86
CA ALA A 45 -4.16 21.59 -15.17
C ALA A 45 -2.83 21.66 -15.93
N GLN A 46 -2.20 20.53 -16.20
CA GLN A 46 -0.90 20.49 -16.88
C GLN A 46 -1.09 20.62 -18.39
N PRO A 47 -0.32 21.48 -19.06
CA PRO A 47 -0.42 21.62 -20.50
C PRO A 47 0.13 20.37 -21.21
N PRO A 48 -0.42 20.01 -22.38
CA PRO A 48 0.09 18.92 -23.19
C PRO A 48 1.59 19.05 -23.51
N ILE A 49 2.32 17.92 -23.41
CA ILE A 49 3.73 17.83 -23.73
C ILE A 49 3.89 16.97 -24.99
N ASN A 50 4.46 17.54 -26.05
CA ASN A 50 4.64 16.85 -27.35
C ASN A 50 3.32 16.27 -27.91
N GLY A 51 2.20 16.96 -27.69
CA GLY A 51 0.90 16.54 -28.19
C GLY A 51 0.21 15.43 -27.38
N MET A 52 0.79 15.02 -26.26
CA MET A 52 0.17 14.13 -25.29
C MET A 52 -0.13 14.91 -24.01
N ASP A 53 -1.32 14.71 -23.49
CA ASP A 53 -1.73 15.26 -22.22
C ASP A 53 -1.30 14.32 -21.08
N PRO A 54 -0.38 14.74 -20.18
CA PRO A 54 0.15 13.85 -19.15
C PRO A 54 -0.82 13.60 -17.99
N ASP A 55 -1.87 14.38 -17.88
CA ASP A 55 -2.87 14.30 -16.82
C ASP A 55 -4.30 14.08 -17.32
N GLU A 56 -4.46 13.66 -18.59
CA GLU A 56 -5.69 13.11 -19.12
C GLU A 56 -5.78 11.61 -18.80
N PHE A 57 -6.84 11.21 -18.10
CA PHE A 57 -7.04 9.84 -17.65
C PHE A 57 -8.36 9.26 -18.17
N GLU A 58 -8.34 7.99 -18.56
CA GLU A 58 -9.51 7.25 -19.06
C GLU A 58 -9.91 6.16 -18.07
N GLN A 59 -10.52 6.51 -16.93
CA GLN A 59 -11.03 5.61 -15.89
C GLN A 59 -9.95 4.89 -15.07
N TRP A 60 -8.70 4.87 -15.49
CA TRP A 60 -7.59 4.20 -14.82
C TRP A 60 -6.39 5.11 -14.69
N ALA A 61 -5.71 5.02 -13.56
CA ALA A 61 -4.44 5.71 -13.34
C ALA A 61 -3.43 4.78 -12.68
N THR A 62 -2.17 4.99 -13.02
CA THR A 62 -1.04 4.37 -12.32
C THR A 62 -0.42 5.40 -11.39
N TRP A 63 -0.30 5.06 -10.11
CA TRP A 63 0.28 5.97 -9.13
C TRP A 63 1.14 5.24 -8.11
N SER A 64 1.98 6.02 -7.38
CA SER A 64 2.86 5.49 -6.34
C SER A 64 2.68 6.28 -5.05
N GLY A 65 2.70 5.60 -3.92
CA GLY A 65 2.58 6.22 -2.59
C GLY A 65 2.35 5.19 -1.48
N THR A 66 2.69 5.55 -0.24
CA THR A 66 2.30 4.76 0.94
C THR A 66 0.78 4.67 1.07
N SER A 67 0.05 5.65 0.51
CA SER A 67 -1.41 5.64 0.41
C SER A 67 -1.97 4.49 -0.43
N PHE A 68 -1.15 3.88 -1.30
CA PHE A 68 -1.52 2.69 -2.07
C PHE A 68 -1.06 1.39 -1.37
N ALA A 69 0.00 1.44 -0.58
CA ALA A 69 0.42 0.30 0.25
C ALA A 69 -0.56 0.02 1.39
N GLY A 70 -1.13 1.06 1.99
CA GLY A 70 -2.14 0.93 3.06
C GLY A 70 -3.32 0.03 2.71
N PRO A 71 -4.02 0.26 1.58
CA PRO A 71 -5.12 -0.60 1.11
C PRO A 71 -4.75 -2.06 0.92
N VAL A 72 -3.52 -2.38 0.52
CA VAL A 72 -3.04 -3.77 0.41
C VAL A 72 -3.05 -4.45 1.77
N VAL A 73 -2.53 -3.77 2.80
CA VAL A 73 -2.56 -4.29 4.17
C VAL A 73 -4.00 -4.42 4.68
N VAL A 74 -4.86 -3.45 4.39
CA VAL A 74 -6.29 -3.50 4.77
C VAL A 74 -6.99 -4.68 4.10
N ALA A 75 -6.73 -4.93 2.81
CA ALA A 75 -7.29 -6.07 2.09
C ALA A 75 -6.85 -7.41 2.70
N ALA A 76 -5.57 -7.54 3.04
CA ALA A 76 -5.04 -8.73 3.70
C ALA A 76 -5.69 -8.95 5.08
N LEU A 77 -5.86 -7.89 5.87
CA LEU A 77 -6.57 -7.95 7.16
C LEU A 77 -8.04 -8.38 6.98
N ALA A 78 -8.73 -7.78 6.01
CA ALA A 78 -10.13 -8.12 5.74
C ALA A 78 -10.30 -9.57 5.31
N ASN A 79 -9.38 -10.08 4.48
CA ASN A 79 -9.36 -11.48 4.07
C ASN A 79 -9.13 -12.41 5.27
N GLU A 80 -8.15 -12.11 6.12
CA GLU A 80 -7.86 -12.88 7.33
C GLU A 80 -9.07 -12.91 8.28
N MET A 81 -9.75 -11.78 8.46
CA MET A 81 -10.98 -11.69 9.25
C MET A 81 -12.09 -12.57 8.65
N ASN A 82 -12.27 -12.53 7.35
CA ASN A 82 -13.33 -13.27 6.67
C ASN A 82 -13.08 -14.78 6.66
N VAL A 83 -11.90 -15.21 6.27
CA VAL A 83 -11.55 -16.64 6.11
C VAL A 83 -11.50 -17.35 7.47
N HIS A 84 -10.89 -16.70 8.46
CA HIS A 84 -10.66 -17.31 9.77
C HIS A 84 -11.65 -16.86 10.86
N ARG A 85 -12.67 -16.07 10.49
CA ARG A 85 -13.70 -15.54 11.40
C ARG A 85 -13.11 -14.83 12.62
N ARG A 86 -12.05 -14.04 12.39
CA ARG A 86 -11.33 -13.29 13.44
C ARG A 86 -11.83 -11.86 13.57
N CYS A 87 -11.68 -11.28 14.75
CA CYS A 87 -11.81 -9.83 14.92
C CYS A 87 -10.55 -9.12 14.35
N ALA A 88 -10.64 -7.81 14.10
CA ALA A 88 -9.55 -7.01 13.52
C ALA A 88 -8.24 -7.13 14.32
N GLY A 89 -8.28 -7.04 15.65
CA GLY A 89 -7.08 -7.18 16.47
C GLY A 89 -6.38 -8.53 16.31
N ALA A 90 -7.16 -9.64 16.21
CA ALA A 90 -6.59 -10.97 15.98
C ALA A 90 -6.02 -11.12 14.56
N ALA A 91 -6.62 -10.46 13.57
CA ALA A 91 -6.08 -10.42 12.21
C ALA A 91 -4.75 -9.65 12.16
N VAL A 92 -4.64 -8.51 12.84
CA VAL A 92 -3.37 -7.77 12.96
C VAL A 92 -2.29 -8.62 13.61
N GLN A 93 -2.61 -9.34 14.70
CA GLN A 93 -1.64 -10.25 15.31
C GLN A 93 -1.17 -11.35 14.35
N ALA A 94 -2.08 -11.88 13.52
CA ALA A 94 -1.78 -12.97 12.61
C ALA A 94 -0.91 -12.56 11.42
N ILE A 95 -1.16 -11.39 10.81
CA ILE A 95 -0.51 -10.99 9.55
C ILE A 95 0.48 -9.83 9.67
N VAL A 96 0.53 -9.16 10.82
CA VAL A 96 1.48 -8.06 11.05
C VAL A 96 2.50 -8.41 12.14
N HIS A 97 2.08 -9.02 13.22
CA HIS A 97 2.92 -9.20 14.40
C HIS A 97 3.38 -10.64 14.66
N ALA A 98 2.90 -11.63 13.89
CA ALA A 98 3.33 -13.01 14.11
C ALA A 98 4.84 -13.20 13.86
N PRO A 99 5.54 -13.95 14.73
CA PRO A 99 6.99 -14.00 14.75
C PRO A 99 7.63 -14.73 13.54
N HIS A 100 6.85 -15.51 12.81
CA HIS A 100 7.31 -16.25 11.63
C HIS A 100 7.25 -15.45 10.32
N LEU A 101 6.72 -14.24 10.35
CA LEU A 101 6.54 -13.41 9.16
C LEU A 101 7.86 -12.77 8.71
N ALA A 102 8.03 -12.64 7.40
CA ALA A 102 9.15 -11.92 6.83
C ALA A 102 9.07 -10.43 7.18
N ARG A 103 10.16 -9.87 7.68
CA ARG A 103 10.24 -8.48 8.12
C ARG A 103 11.45 -7.78 7.52
N LEU A 104 11.30 -6.49 7.26
CA LEU A 104 12.41 -5.63 6.88
C LEU A 104 12.75 -4.68 8.05
N PRO A 105 14.05 -4.45 8.30
CA PRO A 105 14.46 -3.45 9.30
C PRO A 105 13.82 -2.09 9.01
N ASN A 106 13.22 -1.48 10.04
CA ASN A 106 12.55 -0.18 9.95
C ASN A 106 11.37 -0.08 8.96
N LEU A 107 10.85 -1.20 8.46
CA LEU A 107 9.70 -1.26 7.56
C LEU A 107 8.65 -2.29 7.99
N GLY A 108 8.90 -2.99 9.09
CA GLY A 108 7.97 -3.95 9.64
C GLY A 108 7.79 -5.21 8.79
N THR A 109 6.64 -5.84 8.93
CA THR A 109 6.29 -7.08 8.24
C THR A 109 5.97 -6.83 6.77
N ILE A 110 6.50 -7.67 5.88
CA ILE A 110 6.15 -7.63 4.45
C ILE A 110 4.77 -8.27 4.29
N VAL A 111 3.82 -7.49 3.81
CA VAL A 111 2.47 -7.94 3.47
C VAL A 111 2.31 -7.90 1.95
N ASN A 112 2.23 -9.07 1.35
CA ASN A 112 1.95 -9.25 -0.07
C ASN A 112 0.56 -9.89 -0.22
N TYR A 113 -0.11 -9.52 -1.28
CA TYR A 113 -1.43 -10.06 -1.62
C TYR A 113 -1.34 -10.79 -2.95
#